data_e8666fcd88ece32bea14e8d73c80e06d
#
_entry.id   e8666fcd88ece32bea14e8d73c80e06d
#
_cell.length_a   1.000
_cell.length_b   1.000
_cell.length_c   1.000
_cell.angle_alpha   90.00
_cell.angle_beta   90.00
_cell.angle_gamma   90.00
#
_symmetry.space_group_name_H-M   'P 1'
#
loop_
_entity.id
_entity.type
_entity.pdbx_description
1 polymer ?
#
loop_
_entity_poly.entity_id
_entity_poly.type
_entity_poly.pdbx_seq_one_letter_code
_entity_poly.pdbx_strand_id
1 'polypeptide(L)'
;MLVPMYTRVLAGTGDYGIVTNLYGWTALLLVLLTYGMETGFFRFINKKEEQEPMRVYASVLYCLLGSSALFSVAVFALLPSISASLGYGDHPEYIGMMAGIVAVDAFCCIPFAYLRYKGKAWRFAGIKLLSIFLNIILNIFFLITCPWLHAHYPEAISWFYRPDYGVGYVFVANVFTTLITLLLLIPDILPGIRAKVDGTVLKQILRYSFPILILGIAGIFNQTADKILFPFLFDDKEYANEQLGIYGACFKIA
;
A
#
# COMPACT_ATOMS: atom_id res chain seq x y z
N MET A 1 13.72 -7.84 -0.94
CA MET A 1 14.10 -9.22 -0.53
C MET A 1 13.35 -10.32 -1.29
N LEU A 2 12.10 -10.12 -1.73
CA LEU A 2 11.31 -11.17 -2.43
C LEU A 2 11.57 -11.25 -3.95
N VAL A 3 12.32 -10.32 -4.55
CA VAL A 3 12.59 -10.29 -6.01
C VAL A 3 13.15 -11.60 -6.56
N PRO A 4 14.21 -12.19 -5.96
CA PRO A 4 14.76 -13.46 -6.47
C PRO A 4 13.75 -14.63 -6.38
N MET A 5 12.79 -14.54 -5.46
CA MET A 5 11.73 -15.52 -5.34
C MET A 5 10.70 -15.31 -6.46
N TYR A 6 10.22 -14.08 -6.65
CA TYR A 6 9.23 -13.76 -7.67
C TYR A 6 9.72 -14.10 -9.08
N THR A 7 10.97 -13.77 -9.41
CA THR A 7 11.56 -14.06 -10.73
C THR A 7 11.77 -15.55 -11.01
N ARG A 8 11.75 -16.42 -9.98
CA ARG A 8 11.91 -17.86 -10.13
C ARG A 8 10.61 -18.64 -10.06
N VAL A 9 9.62 -18.10 -9.33
CA VAL A 9 8.40 -18.84 -8.96
C VAL A 9 7.19 -18.40 -9.78
N LEU A 10 7.13 -17.13 -10.19
CA LEU A 10 6.10 -16.66 -11.11
C LEU A 10 6.31 -17.28 -12.49
N ALA A 11 5.22 -17.61 -13.18
CA ALA A 11 5.23 -18.38 -14.40
C ALA A 11 5.96 -17.69 -15.58
N GLY A 12 6.13 -16.36 -15.52
CA GLY A 12 6.81 -15.59 -16.55
C GLY A 12 7.34 -14.24 -16.08
N THR A 13 8.20 -13.64 -16.90
CA THR A 13 8.71 -12.27 -16.69
C THR A 13 7.58 -11.24 -16.71
N GLY A 14 6.51 -11.48 -17.48
CA GLY A 14 5.32 -10.66 -17.57
C GLY A 14 4.57 -10.55 -16.24
N ASP A 15 4.45 -11.62 -15.47
CA ASP A 15 3.83 -11.65 -14.15
C ASP A 15 4.56 -10.70 -13.17
N TYR A 16 5.88 -10.70 -13.20
CA TYR A 16 6.66 -9.79 -12.39
C TYR A 16 6.55 -8.34 -12.89
N GLY A 17 6.33 -8.13 -14.19
CA GLY A 17 6.01 -6.83 -14.78
C GLY A 17 4.71 -6.25 -14.21
N ILE A 18 3.66 -7.05 -14.12
CA ILE A 18 2.37 -6.67 -13.49
C ILE A 18 2.59 -6.22 -12.05
N VAL A 19 3.33 -7.00 -11.26
CA VAL A 19 3.66 -6.65 -9.87
C VAL A 19 4.42 -5.32 -9.82
N THR A 20 5.40 -5.14 -10.70
CA THR A 20 6.23 -3.92 -10.73
C THR A 20 5.41 -2.68 -11.09
N ASN A 21 4.52 -2.78 -12.09
CA ASN A 21 3.63 -1.70 -12.49
C ASN A 21 2.66 -1.30 -11.36
N LEU A 22 1.95 -2.27 -10.78
CA LEU A 22 0.97 -2.02 -9.73
C LEU A 22 1.60 -1.48 -8.44
N TYR A 23 2.82 -1.91 -8.09
CA TYR A 23 3.55 -1.27 -6.98
C TYR A 23 4.00 0.16 -7.30
N GLY A 24 4.29 0.47 -8.56
CA GLY A 24 4.53 1.85 -8.99
C GLY A 24 3.31 2.75 -8.73
N TRP A 25 2.12 2.28 -9.14
CA TRP A 25 0.86 2.96 -8.85
C TRP A 25 0.57 3.06 -7.35
N THR A 26 0.80 1.97 -6.60
CA THR A 26 0.63 1.95 -5.13
C THR A 26 1.48 3.05 -4.47
N ALA A 27 2.74 3.18 -4.86
CA ALA A 27 3.65 4.17 -4.28
C ALA A 27 3.20 5.61 -4.58
N LEU A 28 2.77 5.89 -5.82
CA LEU A 28 2.25 7.19 -6.21
C LEU A 28 0.96 7.54 -5.46
N LEU A 29 0.00 6.62 -5.43
CA LEU A 29 -1.29 6.80 -4.76
C LEU A 29 -1.13 6.96 -3.24
N LEU A 30 -0.18 6.26 -2.62
CA LEU A 30 0.12 6.40 -1.20
C LEU A 30 0.60 7.81 -0.86
N VAL A 31 1.49 8.40 -1.67
CA VAL A 31 1.95 9.79 -1.48
C VAL A 31 0.79 10.78 -1.67
N LEU A 32 -0.04 10.56 -2.71
CA LEU A 32 -1.23 11.38 -2.94
C LEU A 32 -2.21 11.31 -1.77
N LEU A 33 -2.45 10.12 -1.22
CA LEU A 33 -3.46 9.90 -0.19
C LEU A 33 -2.99 10.28 1.22
N THR A 34 -1.68 10.28 1.47
CA THR A 34 -1.08 10.78 2.72
C THR A 34 -0.85 12.28 2.71
N TYR A 35 -0.78 12.90 1.53
CA TYR A 35 -0.62 14.35 1.25
C TYR A 35 0.24 15.12 2.26
N GLY A 36 1.37 14.53 2.68
CA GLY A 36 2.33 15.16 3.58
C GLY A 36 1.85 15.34 5.03
N MET A 37 0.71 14.72 5.41
CA MET A 37 0.09 14.87 6.73
C MET A 37 0.97 14.39 7.88
N GLU A 38 1.84 13.41 7.64
CA GLU A 38 2.77 12.94 8.66
C GLU A 38 3.75 14.07 9.09
N THR A 39 4.30 14.79 8.14
CA THR A 39 5.20 15.93 8.42
C THR A 39 4.43 17.08 9.10
N GLY A 40 3.22 17.37 8.61
CA GLY A 40 2.32 18.31 9.24
C GLY A 40 2.00 17.93 10.68
N PHE A 41 1.64 16.66 10.92
CA PHE A 41 1.36 16.14 12.25
C PHE A 41 2.54 16.37 13.21
N PHE A 42 3.76 15.98 12.85
CA PHE A 42 4.94 16.17 13.72
C PHE A 42 5.21 17.64 14.01
N ARG A 43 5.01 18.54 13.05
CA ARG A 43 5.19 19.98 13.27
C ARG A 43 4.20 20.53 14.30
N PHE A 44 2.92 20.19 14.17
CA PHE A 44 1.88 20.79 15.00
C PHE A 44 1.74 20.10 16.36
N ILE A 45 1.96 18.79 16.48
CA ILE A 45 1.87 18.08 17.75
C ILE A 45 2.97 18.49 18.74
N ASN A 46 4.11 19.00 18.23
CA ASN A 46 5.21 19.46 19.06
C ASN A 46 5.06 20.92 19.53
N LYS A 47 4.08 21.67 19.01
CA LYS A 47 3.74 23.04 19.47
C LYS A 47 2.90 23.01 20.76
N LYS A 48 3.53 22.60 21.86
CA LYS A 48 2.86 22.33 23.16
C LYS A 48 2.14 23.54 23.77
N GLU A 49 2.51 24.76 23.42
CA GLU A 49 1.95 26.00 24.03
C GLU A 49 0.61 26.42 23.42
N GLU A 50 0.30 25.98 22.21
CA GLU A 50 -0.87 26.44 21.47
C GLU A 50 -1.98 25.37 21.31
N GLN A 51 -1.66 24.06 21.46
CA GLN A 51 -2.60 23.01 21.08
C GLN A 51 -2.50 21.74 21.95
N GLU A 52 -3.64 21.13 22.23
CA GLU A 52 -3.70 19.82 22.87
C GLU A 52 -3.24 18.72 21.88
N PRO A 53 -2.18 17.96 22.17
CA PRO A 53 -1.65 16.94 21.26
C PRO A 53 -2.69 15.92 20.77
N MET A 54 -3.66 15.59 21.63
CA MET A 54 -4.70 14.63 21.28
C MET A 54 -5.70 15.18 20.26
N ARG A 55 -5.98 16.50 20.25
CA ARG A 55 -6.83 17.14 19.24
C ARG A 55 -6.13 17.18 17.88
N VAL A 56 -4.83 17.45 17.87
CA VAL A 56 -4.00 17.37 16.64
C VAL A 56 -4.08 15.96 16.06
N TYR A 57 -3.85 14.94 16.91
CA TYR A 57 -3.90 13.54 16.50
C TYR A 57 -5.28 13.15 15.94
N ALA A 58 -6.36 13.47 16.66
CA ALA A 58 -7.73 13.18 16.23
C ALA A 58 -8.05 13.87 14.89
N SER A 59 -7.73 15.15 14.74
CA SER A 59 -8.05 15.92 13.53
C SER A 59 -7.39 15.34 12.29
N VAL A 60 -6.11 14.94 12.38
CA VAL A 60 -5.39 14.32 11.27
C VAL A 60 -5.90 12.91 10.99
N LEU A 61 -6.18 12.14 12.06
CA LEU A 61 -6.69 10.77 11.94
C LEU A 61 -8.04 10.73 11.21
N TYR A 62 -8.99 11.58 11.60
CA TYR A 62 -10.28 11.65 10.93
C TYR A 62 -10.20 12.17 9.50
N CYS A 63 -9.29 13.10 9.21
CA CYS A 63 -9.07 13.60 7.87
C CYS A 63 -8.58 12.47 6.94
N LEU A 64 -7.58 11.70 7.36
CA LEU A 64 -7.08 10.55 6.59
C LEU A 64 -8.10 9.42 6.51
N LEU A 65 -8.86 9.16 7.57
CA LEU A 65 -9.96 8.19 7.51
C LEU A 65 -10.98 8.58 6.44
N GLY A 66 -11.40 9.85 6.42
CA GLY A 66 -12.36 10.35 5.45
C GLY A 66 -11.84 10.32 4.01
N SER A 67 -10.59 10.76 3.78
CA SER A 67 -9.98 10.73 2.45
C SER A 67 -9.72 9.31 1.95
N SER A 68 -9.27 8.39 2.81
CA SER A 68 -9.07 6.98 2.47
C SER A 68 -10.38 6.26 2.17
N ALA A 69 -11.43 6.54 2.95
CA ALA A 69 -12.77 6.00 2.69
C ALA A 69 -13.35 6.51 1.36
N LEU A 70 -13.25 7.82 1.12
CA LEU A 70 -13.71 8.42 -0.15
C LEU A 70 -12.94 7.84 -1.35
N PHE A 71 -11.63 7.70 -1.24
CA PHE A 71 -10.79 7.07 -2.26
C PHE A 71 -11.24 5.62 -2.52
N SER A 72 -11.44 4.82 -1.48
CA SER A 72 -11.89 3.44 -1.62
C SER A 72 -13.25 3.37 -2.33
N VAL A 73 -14.23 4.17 -1.89
CA VAL A 73 -15.55 4.23 -2.53
C VAL A 73 -15.43 4.62 -4.01
N ALA A 74 -14.63 5.64 -4.33
CA ALA A 74 -14.44 6.08 -5.71
C ALA A 74 -13.81 4.99 -6.59
N VAL A 75 -12.74 4.32 -6.09
CA VAL A 75 -12.08 3.26 -6.85
C VAL A 75 -12.99 2.05 -7.03
N PHE A 76 -13.71 1.61 -5.98
CA PHE A 76 -14.62 0.48 -6.10
C PHE A 76 -15.82 0.78 -7.00
N ALA A 77 -16.35 2.01 -7.00
CA ALA A 77 -17.42 2.43 -7.89
C ALA A 77 -17.00 2.46 -9.37
N LEU A 78 -15.74 2.82 -9.64
CA LEU A 78 -15.18 2.94 -10.98
C LEU A 78 -14.28 1.74 -11.37
N LEU A 79 -14.28 0.67 -10.58
CA LEU A 79 -13.38 -0.46 -10.73
C LEU A 79 -13.33 -1.04 -12.14
N PRO A 80 -14.46 -1.33 -12.83
CA PRO A 80 -14.42 -1.88 -14.18
C PRO A 80 -13.77 -0.93 -15.20
N SER A 81 -14.04 0.38 -15.06
CA SER A 81 -13.48 1.39 -15.97
C SER A 81 -11.99 1.61 -15.75
N ILE A 82 -11.56 1.64 -14.49
CA ILE A 82 -10.15 1.80 -14.13
C ILE A 82 -9.34 0.56 -14.56
N SER A 83 -9.82 -0.64 -14.28
CA SER A 83 -9.13 -1.87 -14.65
C SER A 83 -9.00 -2.03 -16.16
N ALA A 84 -10.04 -1.71 -16.93
CA ALA A 84 -9.99 -1.75 -18.38
C ALA A 84 -8.99 -0.73 -18.95
N SER A 85 -8.97 0.51 -18.42
CA SER A 85 -8.05 1.56 -18.89
C SER A 85 -6.59 1.26 -18.59
N LEU A 86 -6.31 0.61 -17.46
CA LEU A 86 -4.97 0.18 -17.08
C LEU A 86 -4.52 -1.12 -17.76
N GLY A 87 -5.44 -1.81 -18.47
CA GLY A 87 -5.15 -3.07 -19.15
C GLY A 87 -5.28 -4.31 -18.27
N TYR A 88 -5.94 -4.19 -17.14
CA TYR A 88 -6.24 -5.28 -16.20
C TYR A 88 -7.73 -5.63 -16.18
N GLY A 89 -8.40 -5.52 -17.33
CA GLY A 89 -9.85 -5.81 -17.46
C GLY A 89 -10.22 -7.24 -17.08
N ASP A 90 -9.34 -8.21 -17.34
CA ASP A 90 -9.52 -9.62 -17.00
C ASP A 90 -9.33 -9.92 -15.50
N HIS A 91 -8.61 -9.05 -14.79
CA HIS A 91 -8.28 -9.18 -13.37
C HIS A 91 -8.55 -7.87 -12.58
N PRO A 92 -9.80 -7.39 -12.54
CA PRO A 92 -10.14 -6.15 -11.83
C PRO A 92 -9.88 -6.24 -10.32
N GLU A 93 -9.86 -7.45 -9.76
CA GLU A 93 -9.57 -7.71 -8.37
C GLU A 93 -8.17 -7.23 -7.93
N TYR A 94 -7.18 -7.20 -8.84
CA TYR A 94 -5.84 -6.68 -8.53
C TYR A 94 -5.90 -5.19 -8.17
N ILE A 95 -6.67 -4.42 -8.94
CA ILE A 95 -6.88 -2.99 -8.69
C ILE A 95 -7.65 -2.77 -7.38
N GLY A 96 -8.69 -3.59 -7.13
CA GLY A 96 -9.45 -3.54 -5.88
C GLY A 96 -8.60 -3.82 -4.64
N MET A 97 -7.77 -4.87 -4.68
CA MET A 97 -6.83 -5.20 -3.59
C MET A 97 -5.79 -4.09 -3.39
N MET A 98 -5.21 -3.57 -4.47
CA MET A 98 -4.27 -2.45 -4.43
C MET A 98 -4.89 -1.21 -3.77
N ALA A 99 -6.10 -0.83 -4.17
CA ALA A 99 -6.80 0.31 -3.60
C ALA A 99 -7.07 0.13 -2.10
N GLY A 100 -7.48 -1.07 -1.69
CA GLY A 100 -7.66 -1.41 -0.28
C GLY A 100 -6.37 -1.30 0.53
N ILE A 101 -5.25 -1.82 0.00
CA ILE A 101 -3.92 -1.71 0.62
C ILE A 101 -3.54 -0.25 0.79
N VAL A 102 -3.61 0.55 -0.28
CA VAL A 102 -3.25 1.98 -0.26
C VAL A 102 -4.08 2.76 0.75
N ALA A 103 -5.40 2.54 0.78
CA ALA A 103 -6.30 3.24 1.68
C ALA A 103 -5.98 2.94 3.16
N VAL A 104 -5.74 1.67 3.50
CA VAL A 104 -5.41 1.26 4.86
C VAL A 104 -4.01 1.72 5.24
N ASP A 105 -3.02 1.61 4.37
CA ASP A 105 -1.64 2.04 4.63
C ASP A 105 -1.55 3.56 4.82
N ALA A 106 -2.27 4.34 4.00
CA ALA A 106 -2.38 5.79 4.17
C ALA A 106 -2.98 6.16 5.52
N PHE A 107 -4.07 5.49 5.93
CA PHE A 107 -4.68 5.68 7.23
C PHE A 107 -3.72 5.30 8.37
N CYS A 108 -3.02 4.18 8.27
CA CYS A 108 -2.07 3.69 9.28
C CYS A 108 -0.85 4.59 9.48
N CYS A 109 -0.53 5.48 8.53
CA CYS A 109 0.64 6.34 8.63
C CYS A 109 0.59 7.24 9.89
N ILE A 110 -0.59 7.73 10.29
CA ILE A 110 -0.75 8.60 11.46
C ILE A 110 -0.71 7.85 12.79
N PRO A 111 -1.36 6.70 13.00
CA PRO A 111 -1.10 5.84 14.15
C PRO A 111 0.38 5.48 14.35
N PHE A 112 1.09 5.18 13.27
CA PHE A 112 2.54 4.96 13.32
C PHE A 112 3.32 6.22 13.72
N ALA A 113 2.95 7.39 13.18
CA ALA A 113 3.54 8.67 13.58
C ALA A 113 3.28 8.98 15.06
N TYR A 114 2.08 8.68 15.56
CA TYR A 114 1.72 8.83 16.96
C TYR A 114 2.52 7.92 17.90
N LEU A 115 2.77 6.67 17.51
CA LEU A 115 3.66 5.78 18.27
C LEU A 115 5.07 6.36 18.40
N ARG A 116 5.61 6.94 17.33
CA ARG A 116 6.93 7.62 17.35
C ARG A 116 6.91 8.85 18.23
N TYR A 117 5.86 9.67 18.16
CA TYR A 117 5.68 10.84 19.04
C TYR A 117 5.64 10.44 20.52
N LYS A 118 4.96 9.34 20.86
CA LYS A 118 4.88 8.81 22.21
C LYS A 118 6.16 8.12 22.71
N GLY A 119 7.21 8.06 21.91
CA GLY A 119 8.46 7.38 22.25
C GLY A 119 8.34 5.84 22.31
N LYS A 120 7.24 5.25 21.80
CA LYS A 120 7.03 3.80 21.77
C LYS A 120 7.75 3.12 20.60
N ALA A 121 9.06 3.36 20.48
CA ALA A 121 9.88 2.89 19.36
C ALA A 121 9.86 1.36 19.19
N TRP A 122 9.91 0.62 20.29
CA TRP A 122 9.87 -0.85 20.26
C TRP A 122 8.54 -1.40 19.72
N ARG A 123 7.42 -0.77 20.07
CA ARG A 123 6.10 -1.16 19.54
C ARG A 123 6.00 -0.84 18.04
N PHE A 124 6.44 0.35 17.63
CA PHE A 124 6.53 0.72 16.21
C PHE A 124 7.38 -0.28 15.42
N ALA A 125 8.61 -0.54 15.88
CA ALA A 125 9.53 -1.47 15.21
C ALA A 125 8.97 -2.90 15.21
N GLY A 126 8.40 -3.36 16.33
CA GLY A 126 7.82 -4.69 16.44
C GLY A 126 6.68 -4.93 15.46
N ILE A 127 5.73 -3.99 15.32
CA ILE A 127 4.62 -4.10 14.36
C ILE A 127 5.19 -4.08 12.92
N LYS A 128 6.14 -3.21 12.60
CA LYS A 128 6.74 -3.15 11.25
C LYS A 128 7.51 -4.43 10.90
N LEU A 129 8.33 -4.95 11.82
CA LEU A 129 9.05 -6.21 11.61
C LEU A 129 8.08 -7.39 11.46
N LEU A 130 7.07 -7.48 12.31
CA LEU A 130 6.05 -8.52 12.21
C LEU A 130 5.33 -8.47 10.85
N SER A 131 4.97 -7.26 10.37
CA SER A 131 4.36 -7.08 9.05
C SER A 131 5.28 -7.59 7.93
N ILE A 132 6.58 -7.28 7.99
CA ILE A 132 7.55 -7.74 6.99
C ILE A 132 7.67 -9.28 7.02
N PHE A 133 7.83 -9.88 8.21
CA PHE A 133 7.93 -11.33 8.35
C PHE A 133 6.65 -12.03 7.89
N LEU A 134 5.49 -11.51 8.28
CA LEU A 134 4.20 -12.06 7.86
C LEU A 134 4.04 -12.00 6.34
N ASN A 135 4.40 -10.88 5.71
CA ASN A 135 4.36 -10.74 4.26
C ASN A 135 5.27 -11.76 3.57
N ILE A 136 6.49 -11.95 4.08
CA ILE A 136 7.42 -12.96 3.54
C ILE A 136 6.86 -14.37 3.69
N ILE A 137 6.36 -14.72 4.88
CA ILE A 137 5.79 -16.05 5.17
C ILE A 137 4.58 -16.32 4.27
N LEU A 138 3.66 -15.37 4.13
CA LEU A 138 2.49 -15.53 3.28
C LEU A 138 2.86 -15.67 1.79
N ASN A 139 3.83 -14.91 1.31
CA ASN A 139 4.32 -15.06 -0.06
C ASN A 139 4.96 -16.43 -0.28
N ILE A 140 5.80 -16.93 0.64
CA ILE A 140 6.37 -18.27 0.57
C ILE A 140 5.25 -19.33 0.60
N PHE A 141 4.27 -19.16 1.47
CA PHE A 141 3.15 -20.07 1.60
C PHE A 141 2.35 -20.15 0.28
N PHE A 142 1.89 -19.02 -0.25
CA PHE A 142 1.05 -19.02 -1.45
C PHE A 142 1.80 -19.37 -2.73
N LEU A 143 3.07 -18.95 -2.87
CA LEU A 143 3.81 -19.10 -4.11
C LEU A 143 4.71 -20.35 -4.16
N ILE A 144 5.07 -20.95 -3.03
CA ILE A 144 5.93 -22.13 -2.98
C ILE A 144 5.19 -23.32 -2.36
N THR A 145 4.63 -23.14 -1.14
CA THR A 145 4.04 -24.24 -0.39
C THR A 145 2.72 -24.70 -1.03
N CYS A 146 1.83 -23.78 -1.43
CA CYS A 146 0.56 -24.14 -2.05
C CYS A 146 0.72 -24.85 -3.40
N PRO A 147 1.56 -24.42 -4.35
CA PRO A 147 1.80 -25.18 -5.58
C PRO A 147 2.36 -26.58 -5.33
N TRP A 148 3.31 -26.71 -4.40
CA TRP A 148 3.85 -28.01 -4.02
C TRP A 148 2.77 -28.91 -3.43
N LEU A 149 1.93 -28.38 -2.54
CA LEU A 149 0.85 -29.12 -1.91
C LEU A 149 -0.24 -29.50 -2.92
N HIS A 150 -0.55 -28.62 -3.88
CA HIS A 150 -1.51 -28.90 -4.96
C HIS A 150 -1.03 -30.03 -5.87
N ALA A 151 0.27 -30.11 -6.14
CA ALA A 151 0.85 -31.20 -6.93
C ALA A 151 0.78 -32.57 -6.23
N HIS A 152 0.83 -32.61 -4.89
CA HIS A 152 0.86 -33.86 -4.12
C HIS A 152 -0.50 -34.23 -3.49
N TYR A 153 -1.29 -33.23 -3.11
CA TYR A 153 -2.57 -33.39 -2.39
C TYR A 153 -3.62 -32.38 -2.92
N PRO A 154 -4.08 -32.51 -4.18
CA PRO A 154 -4.98 -31.53 -4.81
C PRO A 154 -6.29 -31.34 -4.05
N GLU A 155 -6.86 -32.43 -3.51
CA GLU A 155 -8.13 -32.39 -2.78
C GLU A 155 -8.10 -31.56 -1.50
N ALA A 156 -6.92 -31.43 -0.87
CA ALA A 156 -6.76 -30.73 0.40
C ALA A 156 -6.86 -29.19 0.26
N ILE A 157 -6.47 -28.63 -0.89
CA ILE A 157 -6.33 -27.18 -1.05
C ILE A 157 -7.09 -26.58 -2.23
N SER A 158 -7.71 -27.41 -3.09
CA SER A 158 -8.47 -26.94 -4.27
C SER A 158 -9.63 -26.00 -3.92
N TRP A 159 -10.11 -26.01 -2.68
CA TRP A 159 -11.20 -25.13 -2.23
C TRP A 159 -10.77 -23.66 -2.09
N PHE A 160 -9.49 -23.33 -1.88
CA PHE A 160 -8.99 -21.95 -1.74
C PHE A 160 -7.83 -21.60 -2.69
N TYR A 161 -7.11 -22.60 -3.21
CA TYR A 161 -5.95 -22.39 -4.07
C TYR A 161 -6.29 -22.69 -5.54
N ARG A 162 -5.98 -21.73 -6.42
CA ARG A 162 -6.12 -21.86 -7.88
C ARG A 162 -4.76 -21.64 -8.53
N PRO A 163 -4.19 -22.61 -9.25
CA PRO A 163 -2.87 -22.47 -9.89
C PRO A 163 -2.78 -21.27 -10.84
N ASP A 164 -3.87 -20.99 -11.57
CA ASP A 164 -3.92 -19.92 -12.57
C ASP A 164 -3.92 -18.49 -12.00
N TYR A 165 -4.12 -18.37 -10.67
CA TYR A 165 -4.22 -17.05 -10.03
C TYR A 165 -2.86 -16.37 -9.75
N GLY A 166 -1.75 -17.10 -9.82
CA GLY A 166 -0.33 -16.69 -9.76
C GLY A 166 -0.03 -15.38 -9.04
N VAL A 167 0.02 -14.30 -9.83
CA VAL A 167 0.31 -12.93 -9.36
C VAL A 167 -0.69 -12.45 -8.29
N GLY A 168 -1.95 -12.85 -8.36
CA GLY A 168 -2.98 -12.44 -7.42
C GLY A 168 -2.64 -12.78 -5.96
N TYR A 169 -1.94 -13.88 -5.72
CA TYR A 169 -1.53 -14.28 -4.37
C TYR A 169 -0.53 -13.32 -3.73
N VAL A 170 0.26 -12.59 -4.53
CA VAL A 170 1.14 -11.52 -4.02
C VAL A 170 0.29 -10.41 -3.39
N PHE A 171 -0.79 -10.00 -4.08
CA PHE A 171 -1.70 -8.96 -3.56
C PHE A 171 -2.53 -9.48 -2.37
N VAL A 172 -2.99 -10.71 -2.41
CA VAL A 172 -3.68 -11.37 -1.28
C VAL A 172 -2.78 -11.34 -0.03
N ALA A 173 -1.51 -11.75 -0.14
CA ALA A 173 -0.57 -11.72 0.97
C ALA A 173 -0.38 -10.30 1.53
N ASN A 174 -0.32 -9.29 0.66
CA ASN A 174 -0.23 -7.89 1.09
C ASN A 174 -1.51 -7.42 1.79
N VAL A 175 -2.71 -7.73 1.27
CA VAL A 175 -3.98 -7.38 1.92
C VAL A 175 -4.03 -7.98 3.33
N PHE A 176 -3.73 -9.26 3.50
CA PHE A 176 -3.71 -9.89 4.82
C PHE A 176 -2.72 -9.21 5.77
N THR A 177 -1.52 -8.90 5.28
CA THR A 177 -0.49 -8.22 6.08
C THR A 177 -0.94 -6.83 6.52
N THR A 178 -1.54 -6.06 5.61
CA THR A 178 -2.04 -4.70 5.88
C THR A 178 -3.20 -4.74 6.87
N LEU A 179 -4.14 -5.69 6.74
CA LEU A 179 -5.25 -5.86 7.68
C LEU A 179 -4.77 -6.25 9.08
N ILE A 180 -3.82 -7.17 9.18
CA ILE A 180 -3.23 -7.55 10.47
C ILE A 180 -2.49 -6.36 11.09
N THR A 181 -1.77 -5.57 10.30
CA THR A 181 -1.12 -4.35 10.76
C THR A 181 -2.14 -3.35 11.32
N LEU A 182 -3.26 -3.15 10.63
CA LEU A 182 -4.35 -2.31 11.10
C LEU A 182 -4.92 -2.82 12.44
N LEU A 183 -5.18 -4.12 12.55
CA LEU A 183 -5.67 -4.74 13.80
C LEU A 183 -4.72 -4.50 14.98
N LEU A 184 -3.42 -4.63 14.75
CA LEU A 184 -2.41 -4.38 15.78
C LEU A 184 -2.32 -2.91 16.22
N LEU A 185 -2.72 -1.98 15.34
CA LEU A 185 -2.76 -0.54 15.62
C LEU A 185 -4.06 -0.07 16.28
N ILE A 186 -5.11 -0.90 16.35
CA ILE A 186 -6.40 -0.52 16.97
C ILE A 186 -6.23 0.11 18.36
N PRO A 187 -5.41 -0.43 19.29
CA PRO A 187 -5.25 0.19 20.61
C PRO A 187 -4.68 1.61 20.59
N ASP A 188 -3.92 1.94 19.54
CA ASP A 188 -3.32 3.28 19.38
C ASP A 188 -4.25 4.22 18.58
N ILE A 189 -5.18 3.68 17.80
CA ILE A 189 -6.21 4.40 17.04
C ILE A 189 -7.36 4.85 17.98
N LEU A 190 -7.81 3.97 18.87
CA LEU A 190 -8.97 4.22 19.76
C LEU A 190 -8.91 5.54 20.54
N PRO A 191 -7.78 5.97 21.14
CA PRO A 191 -7.69 7.25 21.81
C PRO A 191 -7.95 8.44 20.88
N GLY A 192 -7.49 8.35 19.63
CA GLY A 192 -7.72 9.38 18.61
C GLY A 192 -9.19 9.48 18.18
N ILE A 193 -9.86 8.34 18.02
CA ILE A 193 -11.29 8.31 17.67
C ILE A 193 -12.16 8.92 18.78
N ARG A 194 -11.77 8.78 20.03
CA ARG A 194 -12.52 9.32 21.18
C ARG A 194 -12.26 10.80 21.45
N ALA A 195 -11.25 11.38 20.84
CA ALA A 195 -10.87 12.76 21.05
C ALA A 195 -11.64 13.72 20.13
N LYS A 196 -11.71 14.99 20.55
CA LYS A 196 -12.40 16.02 19.76
C LYS A 196 -11.55 16.47 18.58
N VAL A 197 -12.21 16.61 17.44
CA VAL A 197 -11.60 17.17 16.21
C VAL A 197 -11.61 18.70 16.30
N ASP A 198 -10.52 19.33 15.87
CA ASP A 198 -10.40 20.78 15.75
C ASP A 198 -10.16 21.16 14.28
N GLY A 199 -11.20 21.74 13.66
CA GLY A 199 -11.16 22.15 12.25
C GLY A 199 -10.16 23.27 11.96
N THR A 200 -9.89 24.14 12.96
CA THR A 200 -8.93 25.24 12.79
C THR A 200 -7.52 24.68 12.69
N VAL A 201 -7.18 23.76 13.59
CA VAL A 201 -5.90 23.04 13.58
C VAL A 201 -5.75 22.24 12.29
N LEU A 202 -6.78 21.53 11.87
CA LEU A 202 -6.75 20.76 10.63
C LEU A 202 -6.48 21.65 9.42
N LYS A 203 -7.14 22.79 9.31
CA LYS A 203 -6.92 23.74 8.22
C LYS A 203 -5.47 24.26 8.16
N GLN A 204 -4.87 24.55 9.32
CA GLN A 204 -3.48 24.96 9.41
C GLN A 204 -2.53 23.85 8.96
N ILE A 205 -2.78 22.60 9.40
CA ILE A 205 -1.99 21.43 9.00
C ILE A 205 -2.08 21.21 7.49
N LEU A 206 -3.29 21.21 6.92
CA LEU A 206 -3.50 21.04 5.48
C LEU A 206 -2.76 22.12 4.65
N ARG A 207 -2.86 23.39 5.09
CA ARG A 207 -2.14 24.48 4.40
C ARG A 207 -0.62 24.28 4.44
N TYR A 208 -0.10 23.73 5.53
CA TYR A 208 1.34 23.43 5.65
C TYR A 208 1.72 22.18 4.85
N SER A 209 0.88 21.15 4.83
CA SER A 209 1.15 19.89 4.15
C SER A 209 1.05 19.99 2.62
N PHE A 210 0.28 20.94 2.08
CA PHE A 210 0.08 21.08 0.63
C PHE A 210 1.38 21.29 -0.17
N PRO A 211 2.31 22.20 0.21
CA PRO A 211 3.61 22.29 -0.46
C PRO A 211 4.45 21.02 -0.36
N ILE A 212 4.34 20.30 0.77
CA ILE A 212 5.04 19.03 0.99
C ILE A 212 4.49 17.93 0.08
N LEU A 213 3.18 17.93 -0.17
CA LEU A 213 2.55 17.03 -1.14
C LEU A 213 3.15 17.22 -2.55
N ILE A 214 3.30 18.46 -3.00
CA ILE A 214 3.87 18.76 -4.33
C ILE A 214 5.29 18.21 -4.44
N LEU A 215 6.11 18.43 -3.41
CA LEU A 215 7.47 17.88 -3.37
C LEU A 215 7.46 16.34 -3.31
N GLY A 216 6.53 15.77 -2.55
CA GLY A 216 6.36 14.31 -2.47
C GLY A 216 5.97 13.69 -3.81
N ILE A 217 5.02 14.31 -4.53
CA ILE A 217 4.61 13.87 -5.87
C ILE A 217 5.80 13.94 -6.83
N ALA A 218 6.53 15.06 -6.87
CA ALA A 218 7.70 15.20 -7.74
C ALA A 218 8.76 14.14 -7.44
N GLY A 219 9.02 13.86 -6.15
CA GLY A 219 9.97 12.84 -5.72
C GLY A 219 9.56 11.42 -6.11
N ILE A 220 8.31 11.04 -5.83
CA ILE A 220 7.85 9.67 -6.14
C ILE A 220 7.66 9.47 -7.64
N PHE A 221 7.20 10.50 -8.36
CA PHE A 221 7.06 10.43 -9.80
C PHE A 221 8.41 10.17 -10.47
N ASN A 222 9.48 10.83 -10.03
CA ASN A 222 10.84 10.58 -10.54
C ASN A 222 11.31 9.12 -10.31
N GLN A 223 10.78 8.43 -9.29
CA GLN A 223 11.16 7.05 -8.97
C GLN A 223 10.25 5.99 -9.62
N THR A 224 9.04 6.36 -10.03
CA THR A 224 8.02 5.39 -10.46
C THR A 224 7.43 5.69 -11.84
N ALA A 225 7.71 6.86 -12.43
CA ALA A 225 7.15 7.25 -13.72
C ALA A 225 7.50 6.23 -14.82
N ASP A 226 8.73 5.74 -14.83
CA ASP A 226 9.21 4.69 -15.71
C ASP A 226 8.33 3.43 -15.62
N LYS A 227 8.04 2.96 -14.42
CA LYS A 227 7.24 1.73 -14.17
C LYS A 227 5.76 1.91 -14.47
N ILE A 228 5.26 3.13 -14.26
CA ILE A 228 3.85 3.47 -14.51
C ILE A 228 3.59 3.68 -16.01
N LEU A 229 4.47 4.42 -16.68
CA LEU A 229 4.28 4.82 -18.09
C LEU A 229 4.69 3.73 -19.07
N PHE A 230 5.60 2.84 -18.70
CA PHE A 230 6.16 1.83 -19.56
C PHE A 230 5.11 1.00 -20.34
N PRO A 231 4.04 0.45 -19.70
CA PRO A 231 3.03 -0.33 -20.41
C PRO A 231 2.21 0.47 -21.43
N PHE A 232 2.21 1.80 -21.36
CA PHE A 232 1.48 2.66 -22.30
C PHE A 232 2.30 3.04 -23.53
N LEU A 233 3.61 2.71 -23.56
CA LEU A 233 4.50 3.00 -24.67
C LEU A 233 4.47 1.90 -25.75
N PHE A 234 3.84 0.77 -25.47
CA PHE A 234 3.76 -0.37 -26.37
C PHE A 234 2.31 -0.73 -26.67
N ASP A 235 2.03 -1.10 -27.91
CA ASP A 235 0.70 -1.58 -28.33
C ASP A 235 0.42 -2.98 -27.78
N ASP A 236 1.46 -3.83 -27.72
CA ASP A 236 1.39 -5.16 -27.12
C ASP A 236 1.69 -5.11 -25.62
N LYS A 237 0.63 -5.32 -24.83
CA LYS A 237 0.69 -5.27 -23.35
C LYS A 237 1.43 -6.46 -22.74
N GLU A 238 1.37 -7.63 -23.37
CA GLU A 238 2.06 -8.82 -22.89
C GLU A 238 3.58 -8.61 -23.02
N TYR A 239 4.03 -8.18 -24.18
CA TYR A 239 5.42 -7.80 -24.42
C TYR A 239 5.89 -6.68 -23.49
N ALA A 240 5.06 -5.65 -23.28
CA ALA A 240 5.38 -4.55 -22.39
C ALA A 240 5.57 -5.03 -20.94
N ASN A 241 4.71 -5.91 -20.44
CA ASN A 241 4.83 -6.47 -19.09
C ASN A 241 6.08 -7.37 -18.95
N GLU A 242 6.43 -8.15 -19.96
CA GLU A 242 7.66 -8.94 -19.95
C GLU A 242 8.91 -8.05 -19.84
N GLN A 243 9.00 -7.01 -20.66
CA GLN A 243 10.12 -6.07 -20.63
C GLN A 243 10.17 -5.28 -19.31
N LEU A 244 9.01 -4.87 -18.80
CA LEU A 244 8.91 -4.21 -17.50
C LEU A 244 9.33 -5.13 -16.35
N GLY A 245 9.05 -6.42 -16.44
CA GLY A 245 9.50 -7.41 -15.47
C GLY A 245 11.03 -7.51 -15.43
N ILE A 246 11.68 -7.58 -16.58
CA ILE A 246 13.14 -7.59 -16.69
C ILE A 246 13.72 -6.27 -16.13
N TYR A 247 13.17 -5.14 -16.57
CA TYR A 247 13.59 -3.82 -16.11
C TYR A 247 13.46 -3.68 -14.59
N GLY A 248 12.31 -4.06 -14.02
CA GLY A 248 12.05 -3.98 -12.59
C GLY A 248 12.96 -4.87 -11.74
N ALA A 249 13.36 -6.04 -12.26
CA ALA A 249 14.32 -6.91 -11.60
C ALA A 249 15.73 -6.28 -11.59
N CYS A 250 16.18 -5.77 -12.73
CA CYS A 250 17.48 -5.09 -12.85
C CYS A 250 17.55 -3.83 -11.98
N PHE A 251 16.50 -3.00 -11.98
CA PHE A 251 16.43 -1.77 -11.19
C PHE A 251 16.58 -1.99 -9.68
N LYS A 252 16.13 -3.13 -9.16
CA LYS A 252 16.24 -3.46 -7.73
C LYS A 252 17.59 -4.05 -7.32
N ILE A 253 18.41 -4.44 -8.28
CA ILE A 253 19.77 -4.98 -8.03
C ILE A 253 20.80 -3.84 -8.09
N ALA A 254 20.53 -2.82 -8.92
CA ALA A 254 21.37 -1.63 -9.04
C ALA A 254 21.19 -0.67 -7.85
#